data_6b01a52d87a5b1014bb36f6d16ab8e63
#
_entry.id   6b01a52d87a5b1014bb36f6d16ab8e63
#
_cell.length_a   1.000
_cell.length_b   1.000
_cell.length_c   1.000
_cell.angle_alpha   90.00
_cell.angle_beta   90.00
_cell.angle_gamma   90.00
#
_symmetry.space_group_name_H-M   'P 1'
#
loop_
_entity.id
_entity.type
_entity.pdbx_description
1 polymer ?
#
loop_
_entity_poly.entity_id
_entity_poly.type
_entity_poly.pdbx_seq_one_letter_code
_entity_poly.pdbx_strand_id
1 'polypeptide(L)'
;MCRLRQTWSDALSAAESNFRQLLASYSSNEWKHVPLLQDAASPLKGKSRASANPDLTDVVVHRKPTRSGEYVYRAALDVPIVDDTAAMESWKAIITTPELRQEWDPAVEGAHLVEMFDHRTRITKTKFTLGWPAK
;
A
#
# COMPACT_ATOMS: atom_id res chain seq x y z
N MET A 1 11.80 -10.18 -27.91
CA MET A 1 11.91 -10.40 -26.47
C MET A 1 12.41 -9.14 -25.80
N CYS A 2 11.70 -8.61 -24.83
CA CYS A 2 12.08 -7.36 -24.19
C CYS A 2 13.38 -7.53 -23.40
N ARG A 3 14.37 -6.73 -23.74
CA ARG A 3 15.70 -6.72 -23.11
C ARG A 3 15.61 -6.44 -21.60
N LEU A 4 14.67 -5.60 -21.21
CA LEU A 4 14.40 -5.24 -19.81
C LEU A 4 13.93 -6.45 -18.99
N ARG A 5 13.08 -7.29 -19.55
CA ARG A 5 12.59 -8.49 -18.86
C ARG A 5 13.73 -9.42 -18.45
N GLN A 6 14.70 -9.62 -19.31
CA GLN A 6 15.81 -10.51 -19.03
C GLN A 6 16.76 -9.93 -17.98
N THR A 7 17.00 -8.61 -18.04
CA THR A 7 17.83 -7.91 -17.06
C THR A 7 17.23 -7.92 -15.65
N TRP A 8 15.89 -7.89 -15.55
CA TRP A 8 15.20 -7.81 -14.28
C TRP A 8 14.66 -9.15 -13.75
N SER A 9 14.84 -10.23 -14.50
CA SER A 9 14.26 -11.54 -14.14
C SER A 9 14.65 -12.01 -12.75
N ASP A 10 15.92 -11.95 -12.40
CA ASP A 10 16.43 -12.41 -11.11
C ASP A 10 15.96 -11.49 -9.98
N ALA A 11 15.93 -10.18 -10.21
CA ALA A 11 15.44 -9.21 -9.26
C ALA A 11 13.94 -9.38 -8.99
N LEU A 12 13.15 -9.66 -10.02
CA LEU A 12 11.72 -9.94 -9.91
C LEU A 12 11.45 -11.23 -9.12
N SER A 13 12.20 -12.29 -9.40
CA SER A 13 12.10 -13.55 -8.67
C SER A 13 12.47 -13.39 -7.20
N ALA A 14 13.53 -12.64 -6.91
CA ALA A 14 13.93 -12.35 -5.54
C ALA A 14 12.88 -11.50 -4.81
N ALA A 15 12.32 -10.50 -5.46
CA ALA A 15 11.27 -9.66 -4.89
C ALA A 15 10.00 -10.46 -4.59
N GLU A 16 9.58 -11.34 -5.49
CA GLU A 16 8.44 -12.23 -5.27
C GLU A 16 8.69 -13.18 -4.09
N SER A 17 9.87 -13.78 -4.02
CA SER A 17 10.25 -14.66 -2.92
C SER A 17 10.23 -13.93 -1.57
N ASN A 18 10.80 -12.74 -1.51
CA ASN A 18 10.80 -11.91 -0.30
C ASN A 18 9.37 -11.53 0.12
N PHE A 19 8.52 -11.19 -0.83
CA PHE A 19 7.12 -10.86 -0.54
C PHE A 19 6.36 -12.08 0.01
N ARG A 20 6.56 -13.26 -0.55
CA ARG A 20 5.97 -14.51 -0.04
C ARG A 20 6.43 -14.82 1.38
N GLN A 21 7.69 -14.58 1.70
CA GLN A 21 8.21 -14.74 3.07
C GLN A 21 7.56 -13.74 4.04
N LEU A 22 7.36 -12.51 3.62
CA LEU A 22 6.65 -11.51 4.42
C LEU A 22 5.20 -11.93 4.69
N LEU A 23 4.51 -12.44 3.69
CA LEU A 23 3.15 -12.97 3.86
C LEU A 23 3.12 -14.17 4.81
N ALA A 24 4.08 -15.09 4.72
CA ALA A 24 4.18 -16.23 5.60
C ALA A 24 4.45 -15.84 7.07
N SER A 25 5.08 -14.68 7.28
CA SER A 25 5.34 -14.12 8.62
C SER A 25 4.20 -13.27 9.18
N TYR A 26 3.04 -13.28 8.57
CA TYR A 26 1.91 -12.41 8.93
C TYR A 26 1.54 -12.46 10.40
N SER A 27 1.51 -13.66 10.98
CA SER A 27 1.15 -13.88 12.39
C SER A 27 2.35 -13.80 13.35
N SER A 28 3.53 -13.44 12.87
CA SER A 28 4.71 -13.32 13.70
C SER A 28 4.59 -12.16 14.70
N ASN A 29 5.10 -12.36 15.90
CA ASN A 29 5.16 -11.33 16.94
C ASN A 29 6.23 -10.25 16.68
N GLU A 30 7.01 -10.37 15.64
CA GLU A 30 7.97 -9.35 15.20
C GLU A 30 7.26 -8.10 14.61
N TRP A 31 6.02 -8.27 14.16
CA TRP A 31 5.20 -7.16 13.71
C TRP A 31 4.72 -6.36 14.92
N LYS A 32 5.07 -5.08 14.96
CA LYS A 32 4.68 -4.15 16.03
C LYS A 32 3.68 -3.14 15.49
N HIS A 33 2.65 -2.89 16.28
CA HIS A 33 1.66 -1.87 15.98
C HIS A 33 2.30 -0.48 15.88
N VAL A 34 1.90 0.27 14.86
CA VAL A 34 2.28 1.67 14.66
C VAL A 34 1.04 2.51 14.87
N PRO A 35 0.98 3.35 15.93
CA PRO A 35 -0.14 4.24 16.13
C PRO A 35 -0.20 5.27 15.00
N LEU A 36 -1.39 5.48 14.44
CA LEU A 36 -1.63 6.56 13.49
C LEU A 36 -1.75 7.90 14.24
N LEU A 37 -1.44 8.99 13.57
CA LEU A 37 -1.53 10.33 14.15
C LEU A 37 -2.94 10.65 14.75
N GLN A 38 -3.97 10.02 14.21
CA GLN A 38 -5.32 10.13 14.73
C GLN A 38 -5.49 9.45 16.10
N ASP A 39 -4.72 8.40 16.36
CA ASP A 39 -4.71 7.71 17.66
C ASP A 39 -3.89 8.48 18.70
N ALA A 40 -2.87 9.22 18.23
CA ALA A 40 -2.02 10.06 19.06
C ALA A 40 -2.67 11.41 19.42
N ALA A 41 -3.72 11.83 18.74
CA ALA A 41 -4.43 13.07 18.95
C ALA A 41 -5.52 12.92 20.02
N SER A 42 -5.20 12.39 21.17
CA SER A 42 -6.04 12.48 22.37
C SER A 42 -5.13 12.52 23.59
N PRO A 43 -5.35 13.39 24.57
CA PRO A 43 -6.65 13.79 25.07
C PRO A 43 -6.79 15.31 25.20
N LEU A 44 -7.07 15.99 24.18
CA LEU A 44 -7.69 17.29 24.40
C LEU A 44 -9.14 17.04 24.80
N LYS A 45 -9.42 17.24 26.07
CA LYS A 45 -10.73 17.47 26.63
C LYS A 45 -11.40 18.61 25.86
N GLY A 46 -11.91 18.34 24.74
CA GLY A 46 -12.68 19.26 23.93
C GLY A 46 -13.67 18.41 23.18
N LYS A 47 -14.92 18.64 23.51
CA LYS A 47 -16.10 18.21 22.81
C LYS A 47 -16.03 18.48 21.32
N SER A 48 -15.17 17.80 20.64
CA SER A 48 -15.26 17.59 19.25
C SER A 48 -15.24 16.08 19.08
N ARG A 49 -16.38 15.49 19.29
CA ARG A 49 -16.74 14.34 18.52
C ARG A 49 -16.69 14.83 17.07
N ALA A 50 -15.51 14.87 16.50
CA ALA A 50 -15.41 14.61 15.10
C ALA A 50 -16.24 13.35 14.93
N SER A 51 -17.36 13.49 14.29
CA SER A 51 -18.20 12.40 13.86
C SER A 51 -17.24 11.40 13.25
N ALA A 52 -16.92 10.35 14.03
CA ALA A 52 -16.27 9.20 13.46
C ALA A 52 -17.22 8.78 12.36
N ASN A 53 -16.82 9.03 11.13
CA ASN A 53 -17.62 8.59 10.01
C ASN A 53 -17.72 7.09 10.23
N PRO A 54 -18.88 6.50 10.52
CA PRO A 54 -18.99 5.08 10.84
C PRO A 54 -18.57 4.19 9.67
N ASP A 55 -18.35 4.79 8.51
CA ASP A 55 -17.89 4.12 7.31
C ASP A 55 -16.34 4.11 7.15
N LEU A 56 -15.62 4.80 8.03
CA LEU A 56 -14.16 4.70 8.06
C LEU A 56 -13.77 3.50 8.91
N THR A 57 -13.59 2.40 8.26
CA THR A 57 -12.94 1.21 8.82
C THR A 57 -11.54 1.59 9.28
N ASP A 58 -11.22 1.26 10.53
CA ASP A 58 -9.91 1.59 11.10
C ASP A 58 -8.80 0.87 10.35
N VAL A 59 -7.90 1.63 9.77
CA VAL A 59 -6.68 1.10 9.18
C VAL A 59 -5.71 0.76 10.30
N VAL A 60 -5.28 -0.48 10.35
CA VAL A 60 -4.29 -0.95 11.33
C VAL A 60 -2.94 -1.07 10.64
N VAL A 61 -1.95 -0.37 11.17
CA VAL A 61 -0.58 -0.37 10.62
C VAL A 61 0.36 -1.11 11.58
N HIS A 62 1.15 -2.00 11.03
CA HIS A 62 2.24 -2.67 11.73
C HIS A 62 3.55 -2.45 10.99
N ARG A 63 4.65 -2.54 11.70
CA ARG A 63 5.99 -2.54 11.12
C ARG A 63 6.81 -3.70 11.65
N LYS A 64 7.74 -4.15 10.83
CA LYS A 64 8.71 -5.20 11.16
C LYS A 64 10.10 -4.73 10.76
N PRO A 65 11.13 -4.86 11.61
CA PRO A 65 12.50 -4.53 11.23
C PRO A 65 13.04 -5.54 10.20
N THR A 66 13.81 -5.03 9.26
CA THR A 66 14.58 -5.84 8.32
C THR A 66 16.01 -6.03 8.80
N ARG A 67 16.74 -6.94 8.17
CA ARG A 67 18.17 -7.16 8.47
C ARG A 67 19.05 -5.96 8.17
N SER A 68 18.62 -5.08 7.25
CA SER A 68 19.33 -3.84 6.91
C SER A 68 19.09 -2.70 7.89
N GLY A 69 18.23 -2.89 8.90
CA GLY A 69 17.85 -1.83 9.85
C GLY A 69 16.70 -0.94 9.38
N GLU A 70 16.20 -1.17 8.19
CA GLU A 70 14.98 -0.53 7.69
C GLU A 70 13.73 -1.21 8.24
N TYR A 71 12.58 -0.60 8.02
CA TYR A 71 11.29 -1.19 8.40
C TYR A 71 10.46 -1.53 7.17
N VAL A 72 9.81 -2.68 7.23
CA VAL A 72 8.68 -3.00 6.35
C VAL A 72 7.39 -2.65 7.07
N TYR A 73 6.49 -2.01 6.39
CA TYR A 73 5.18 -1.61 6.90
C TYR A 73 4.08 -2.45 6.27
N ARG A 74 3.08 -2.76 7.07
CA ARG A 74 1.88 -3.48 6.65
C ARG A 74 0.66 -2.70 7.14
N ALA A 75 -0.19 -2.31 6.22
CA ALA A 75 -1.50 -1.76 6.52
C ALA A 75 -2.57 -2.79 6.24
N ALA A 76 -3.51 -2.94 7.14
CA ALA A 76 -4.66 -3.80 6.99
C ALA A 76 -5.94 -2.98 7.15
N LEU A 77 -6.88 -3.23 6.28
CA LEU A 77 -8.18 -2.58 6.25
C LEU A 77 -9.24 -3.62 5.92
N ASP A 78 -10.26 -3.71 6.75
CA ASP A 78 -11.43 -4.52 6.46
C ASP A 78 -12.43 -3.70 5.66
N VAL A 79 -12.72 -4.15 4.46
CA VAL A 79 -13.68 -3.49 3.58
C VAL A 79 -14.98 -4.28 3.59
N PRO A 80 -16.11 -3.67 4.01
CA PRO A 80 -17.39 -4.33 3.95
C PRO A 80 -17.82 -4.51 2.49
N ILE A 81 -17.67 -5.71 1.97
CA ILE A 81 -18.14 -6.09 0.66
C ILE A 81 -19.35 -7.00 0.85
N VAL A 82 -20.49 -6.56 0.38
CA VAL A 82 -21.67 -7.41 0.34
C VAL A 82 -21.52 -8.35 -0.85
N ASP A 83 -21.13 -9.57 -0.54
CA ASP A 83 -21.09 -10.76 -1.40
C ASP A 83 -21.20 -10.50 -2.91
N ASP A 84 -20.17 -9.85 -3.46
CA ASP A 84 -20.13 -9.53 -4.86
C ASP A 84 -18.71 -9.68 -5.41
N THR A 85 -18.53 -10.69 -6.23
CA THR A 85 -17.27 -10.89 -6.97
C THR A 85 -16.92 -9.68 -7.81
N ALA A 86 -17.91 -8.97 -8.35
CA ALA A 86 -17.71 -7.75 -9.12
C ALA A 86 -17.14 -6.61 -8.25
N ALA A 87 -17.56 -6.49 -6.99
CA ALA A 87 -17.01 -5.52 -6.08
C ALA A 87 -15.53 -5.79 -5.77
N MET A 88 -15.16 -7.05 -5.57
CA MET A 88 -13.76 -7.45 -5.36
C MET A 88 -12.89 -7.13 -6.58
N GLU A 89 -13.36 -7.43 -7.77
CA GLU A 89 -12.63 -7.12 -9.01
C GLU A 89 -12.52 -5.60 -9.24
N SER A 90 -13.55 -4.83 -8.86
CA SER A 90 -13.51 -3.37 -8.92
C SER A 90 -12.46 -2.80 -7.97
N TRP A 91 -12.39 -3.26 -6.73
CA TRP A 91 -11.36 -2.89 -5.76
C TRP A 91 -9.96 -3.22 -6.27
N LYS A 92 -9.78 -4.41 -6.78
CA LYS A 92 -8.52 -4.84 -7.38
C LYS A 92 -8.11 -3.93 -8.54
N ALA A 93 -9.03 -3.59 -9.43
CA ALA A 93 -8.77 -2.68 -10.53
C ALA A 93 -8.34 -1.29 -10.07
N ILE A 94 -9.01 -0.71 -9.07
CA ILE A 94 -8.68 0.60 -8.50
C ILE A 94 -7.24 0.61 -7.94
N ILE A 95 -6.88 -0.42 -7.19
CA ILE A 95 -5.56 -0.50 -6.55
C ILE A 95 -4.45 -0.78 -7.57
N THR A 96 -4.74 -1.59 -8.59
CA THR A 96 -3.71 -2.08 -9.52
C THR A 96 -3.59 -1.29 -10.81
N THR A 97 -4.53 -0.39 -11.13
CA THR A 97 -4.49 0.44 -12.33
C THR A 97 -3.67 1.70 -12.07
N PRO A 98 -2.51 1.89 -12.72
CA PRO A 98 -1.62 3.02 -12.43
C PRO A 98 -2.29 4.37 -12.65
N GLU A 99 -3.07 4.52 -13.69
CA GLU A 99 -3.74 5.77 -14.08
C GLU A 99 -4.79 6.23 -13.06
N LEU A 100 -5.36 5.30 -12.30
CA LEU A 100 -6.34 5.60 -11.24
C LEU A 100 -5.69 6.02 -9.93
N ARG A 101 -4.39 5.78 -9.76
CA ARG A 101 -3.71 6.04 -8.50
C ARG A 101 -3.77 7.50 -8.07
N GLN A 102 -3.68 8.43 -9.00
CA GLN A 102 -3.78 9.85 -8.70
C GLN A 102 -5.15 10.29 -8.14
N GLU A 103 -6.19 9.50 -8.36
CA GLU A 103 -7.54 9.84 -7.90
C GLU A 103 -7.75 9.52 -6.40
N TRP A 104 -7.01 8.56 -5.87
CA TRP A 104 -7.15 8.16 -4.48
C TRP A 104 -5.89 8.38 -3.62
N ASP A 105 -4.72 8.58 -4.22
CA ASP A 105 -3.46 8.84 -3.52
C ASP A 105 -3.05 10.31 -3.70
N PRO A 106 -3.25 11.17 -2.67
CA PRO A 106 -2.96 12.60 -2.78
C PRO A 106 -1.48 12.92 -2.98
N ALA A 107 -0.58 11.98 -2.72
CA ALA A 107 0.85 12.14 -2.95
C ALA A 107 1.23 11.89 -4.42
N VAL A 108 0.34 11.40 -5.24
CA VAL A 108 0.59 11.05 -6.63
C VAL A 108 0.02 12.12 -7.57
N GLU A 109 0.89 12.76 -8.33
CA GLU A 109 0.50 13.68 -9.41
C GLU A 109 0.08 12.96 -10.68
N GLY A 110 0.65 11.79 -10.92
CA GLY A 110 0.33 10.97 -12.08
C GLY A 110 1.03 9.63 -12.05
N ALA A 111 0.41 8.65 -12.64
CA ALA A 111 0.99 7.33 -12.81
C ALA A 111 0.54 6.75 -14.15
N HIS A 112 1.41 6.05 -14.82
CA HIS A 112 1.09 5.38 -16.08
C HIS A 112 1.89 4.11 -16.29
N LEU A 113 1.31 3.24 -17.09
CA LEU A 113 1.96 2.02 -17.54
C LEU A 113 3.05 2.37 -18.56
N VAL A 114 4.27 1.89 -18.32
CA VAL A 114 5.40 2.00 -19.26
C VAL A 114 5.47 0.77 -20.15
N GLU A 115 5.45 -0.41 -19.54
CA GLU A 115 5.55 -1.68 -20.24
C GLU A 115 4.87 -2.80 -19.45
N MET A 116 4.24 -3.70 -20.17
CA MET A 116 3.65 -4.92 -19.62
C MET A 116 4.42 -6.14 -20.12
N PHE A 117 4.98 -6.93 -19.22
CA PHE A 117 5.67 -8.16 -19.55
C PHE A 117 4.73 -9.35 -19.67
N ASP A 118 3.79 -9.43 -18.73
CA ASP A 118 2.72 -10.42 -18.69
C ASP A 118 1.58 -9.87 -17.81
N HIS A 119 0.54 -10.67 -17.56
CA HIS A 119 -0.63 -10.26 -16.78
C HIS A 119 -0.34 -9.97 -15.30
N ARG A 120 0.83 -10.32 -14.79
CA ARG A 120 1.24 -10.12 -13.39
C ARG A 120 2.39 -9.13 -13.23
N THR A 121 3.13 -8.88 -14.30
CA THR A 121 4.39 -8.14 -14.21
C THR A 121 4.40 -6.99 -15.20
N ARG A 122 4.59 -5.78 -14.67
CA ARG A 122 4.59 -4.56 -15.47
C ARG A 122 5.54 -3.53 -14.88
N ILE A 123 5.97 -2.60 -15.70
CA ILE A 123 6.68 -1.40 -15.30
C ILE A 123 5.72 -0.23 -15.32
N THR A 124 5.65 0.50 -14.22
CA THR A 124 4.86 1.72 -14.10
C THR A 124 5.78 2.88 -13.73
N LYS A 125 5.45 4.07 -14.19
CA LYS A 125 6.09 5.31 -13.77
C LYS A 125 5.12 6.11 -12.93
N THR A 126 5.54 6.47 -11.73
CA THR A 126 4.74 7.28 -10.80
C THR A 126 5.48 8.56 -10.48
N LYS A 127 4.79 9.68 -10.61
CA LYS A 127 5.27 11.00 -10.22
C LYS A 127 4.61 11.38 -8.90
N PHE A 128 5.43 11.67 -7.90
CA PHE A 128 4.99 12.07 -6.58
C PHE A 128 5.11 13.58 -6.41
N THR A 129 4.12 14.18 -5.74
CA THR A 129 4.24 15.52 -5.20
C THR A 129 4.99 15.43 -3.88
N LEU A 130 6.20 15.95 -3.87
CA LEU A 130 6.92 16.16 -2.62
C LEU A 130 6.26 17.37 -1.93
N GLY A 131 5.68 17.13 -0.75
CA GLY A 131 5.08 18.19 0.04
C GLY A 131 6.08 19.32 0.29
N TRP A 132 5.62 20.55 0.19
CA TRP A 132 6.39 21.74 0.51
C TRP A 132 6.60 21.86 2.04
N PRO A 133 7.78 22.22 2.49
CA PRO A 133 9.04 22.39 1.74
C PRO A 133 9.89 21.11 1.78
N ALA A 134 10.21 20.59 0.61
CA ALA A 134 11.31 19.66 0.50
C ALA A 134 12.60 20.45 0.78
N LYS A 135 13.09 20.38 2.01
CA LYS A 135 14.40 20.86 2.36
C LYS A 135 15.38 19.72 2.31
#